data_a2b53758229349cfc121b62b59895f94
#
_entry.id   a2b53758229349cfc121b62b59895f94
#
_cell.length_a   1.000
_cell.length_b   1.000
_cell.length_c   1.000
_cell.angle_alpha   90.00
_cell.angle_beta   90.00
_cell.angle_gamma   90.00
#
_symmetry.space_group_name_H-M   'P 1'
#
loop_
_entity.id
_entity.type
_entity.pdbx_description
1 polymer ?
#
loop_
_entity_poly.entity_id
_entity_poly.type
_entity_poly.pdbx_seq_one_letter_code
_entity_poly.pdbx_strand_id
1 'polypeptide(L)'
;MSRVVLVTGGNRGIGLACARAFVAQGDRVAVTCRGEVPPEVSEAGILSVACDVTDSEAVDAAFSAIEEELGPVEVLVANAGITRDGLVLRMSDQDFSDVVDANLTGAFRVSRRAVKGMMKGRWGRIILVSSIAGRIGQTGQANYAASKAGLVGLGRSLAKEFASRN
;
A
#
# COMPACT_ATOMS: atom_id res chain seq x y z
N MET A 1 -19.08 -4.71 -12.75
CA MET A 1 -18.86 -3.27 -12.51
C MET A 1 -17.37 -3.03 -12.40
N SER A 2 -16.84 -1.98 -13.04
CA SER A 2 -15.43 -1.58 -12.96
C SER A 2 -15.19 -0.88 -11.62
N ARG A 3 -14.29 -1.41 -10.80
CA ARG A 3 -13.93 -0.83 -9.49
C ARG A 3 -12.77 0.15 -9.65
N VAL A 4 -12.62 1.06 -8.69
CA VAL A 4 -11.41 1.90 -8.56
C VAL A 4 -10.43 1.21 -7.62
N VAL A 5 -9.26 0.89 -8.16
CA VAL A 5 -8.19 0.17 -7.45
C VAL A 5 -6.98 1.08 -7.29
N LEU A 6 -6.48 1.22 -6.07
CA LEU A 6 -5.23 1.91 -5.78
C LEU A 6 -4.17 0.90 -5.34
N VAL A 7 -3.00 0.92 -6.01
CA VAL A 7 -1.82 0.12 -5.61
C VAL A 7 -0.68 1.05 -5.22
N THR A 8 -0.29 1.03 -3.95
CA THR A 8 0.88 1.83 -3.52
C THR A 8 2.19 1.14 -3.89
N GLY A 9 3.19 1.92 -4.33
CA GLY A 9 4.44 1.36 -4.86
C GLY A 9 4.23 0.54 -6.14
N GLY A 10 3.29 0.99 -6.98
CA GLY A 10 2.83 0.25 -8.15
C GLY A 10 3.60 0.51 -9.45
N ASN A 11 4.71 1.26 -9.40
CA ASN A 11 5.50 1.58 -10.58
C ASN A 11 6.44 0.47 -11.03
N ARG A 12 6.63 -0.59 -10.25
CA ARG A 12 7.51 -1.74 -10.55
C ARG A 12 7.15 -3.01 -9.76
N GLY A 13 7.80 -4.11 -10.11
CA GLY A 13 7.78 -5.35 -9.34
C GLY A 13 6.38 -5.88 -9.05
N ILE A 14 6.16 -6.33 -7.82
CA ILE A 14 4.89 -6.93 -7.37
C ILE A 14 3.72 -5.93 -7.51
N GLY A 15 3.94 -4.66 -7.15
CA GLY A 15 2.91 -3.63 -7.25
C GLY A 15 2.42 -3.43 -8.68
N LEU A 16 3.34 -3.34 -9.65
CA LEU A 16 2.99 -3.21 -11.07
C LEU A 16 2.28 -4.47 -11.60
N ALA A 17 2.73 -5.65 -11.19
CA ALA A 17 2.07 -6.90 -11.57
C ALA A 17 0.63 -6.96 -11.04
N CYS A 18 0.41 -6.54 -9.80
CA CYS A 18 -0.94 -6.41 -9.23
C CYS A 18 -1.79 -5.40 -10.01
N ALA A 19 -1.24 -4.21 -10.31
CA ALA A 19 -1.95 -3.18 -11.04
C ALA A 19 -2.41 -3.68 -12.42
N ARG A 20 -1.51 -4.33 -13.17
CA ARG A 20 -1.83 -4.93 -14.47
C ARG A 20 -2.90 -6.04 -14.36
N ALA A 21 -2.86 -6.85 -13.31
CA ALA A 21 -3.86 -7.89 -13.08
C ALA A 21 -5.26 -7.31 -12.87
N PHE A 22 -5.39 -6.18 -12.18
CA PHE A 22 -6.67 -5.47 -12.03
C PHE A 22 -7.13 -4.82 -13.32
N VAL A 23 -6.22 -4.19 -14.10
CA VAL A 23 -6.56 -3.66 -15.43
C VAL A 23 -7.10 -4.76 -16.34
N ALA A 24 -6.48 -5.93 -16.35
CA ALA A 24 -6.94 -7.09 -17.13
C ALA A 24 -8.34 -7.60 -16.72
N GLN A 25 -8.80 -7.28 -15.51
CA GLN A 25 -10.16 -7.55 -15.03
C GLN A 25 -11.16 -6.44 -15.39
N GLY A 26 -10.71 -5.37 -16.06
CA GLY A 26 -11.54 -4.23 -16.43
C GLY A 26 -11.71 -3.19 -15.33
N ASP A 27 -10.89 -3.21 -14.29
CA ASP A 27 -10.91 -2.22 -13.22
C ASP A 27 -10.17 -0.94 -13.65
N ARG A 28 -10.54 0.21 -13.07
CA ARG A 28 -9.84 1.49 -13.19
C ARG A 28 -8.74 1.52 -12.14
N VAL A 29 -7.49 1.62 -12.56
CA VAL A 29 -6.36 1.43 -11.67
C VAL A 29 -5.52 2.70 -11.56
N ALA A 30 -5.22 3.08 -10.34
CA ALA A 30 -4.19 4.06 -10.02
C ALA A 30 -3.03 3.39 -9.27
N VAL A 31 -1.82 3.92 -9.48
CA VAL A 31 -0.64 3.57 -8.70
C VAL A 31 -0.04 4.81 -8.06
N THR A 32 0.58 4.62 -6.89
CA THR A 32 1.42 5.68 -6.32
C THR A 32 2.86 5.23 -6.20
N CYS A 33 3.79 6.17 -6.37
CA CYS A 33 5.23 5.96 -6.15
C CYS A 33 5.93 7.28 -5.85
N ARG A 34 7.17 7.22 -5.32
CA ARG A 34 8.00 8.39 -5.05
C ARG A 34 8.94 8.78 -6.20
N GLY A 35 9.23 7.85 -7.08
CA GLY A 35 10.21 8.00 -8.16
C GLY A 35 9.57 8.07 -9.53
N GLU A 36 10.40 7.86 -10.53
CA GLU A 36 9.98 7.84 -11.93
C GLU A 36 8.92 6.77 -12.18
N VAL A 37 8.03 7.10 -13.08
CA VAL A 37 6.96 6.21 -13.55
C VAL A 37 7.38 5.67 -14.92
N PRO A 38 7.62 4.36 -15.05
CA PRO A 38 7.96 3.77 -16.34
C PRO A 38 6.83 3.99 -17.37
N PRO A 39 7.16 4.22 -18.66
CA PRO A 39 6.15 4.42 -19.71
C PRO A 39 5.08 3.32 -19.78
N GLU A 40 5.47 2.09 -19.48
CA GLU A 40 4.59 0.91 -19.44
C GLU A 40 3.44 1.00 -18.43
N VAL A 41 3.49 1.93 -17.47
CA VAL A 41 2.38 2.21 -16.54
C VAL A 41 1.28 2.98 -17.29
N SER A 42 1.65 4.07 -17.99
CA SER A 42 0.70 4.85 -18.78
C SER A 42 0.18 4.09 -20.00
N GLU A 43 1.04 3.32 -20.67
CA GLU A 43 0.66 2.46 -21.80
C GLU A 43 -0.38 1.40 -21.40
N ALA A 44 -0.35 0.94 -20.15
CA ALA A 44 -1.36 0.03 -19.61
C ALA A 44 -2.66 0.73 -19.18
N GLY A 45 -2.80 2.05 -19.40
CA GLY A 45 -3.97 2.82 -18.97
C GLY A 45 -4.07 2.99 -17.43
N ILE A 46 -2.94 2.93 -16.74
CA ILE A 46 -2.87 3.08 -15.28
C ILE A 46 -2.56 4.54 -14.93
N LEU A 47 -3.40 5.16 -14.12
CA LEU A 47 -3.14 6.49 -13.56
C LEU A 47 -1.98 6.43 -12.57
N SER A 48 -1.01 7.32 -12.68
CA SER A 48 0.09 7.41 -11.71
C SER A 48 0.07 8.73 -10.96
N VAL A 49 0.21 8.67 -9.64
CA VAL A 49 0.25 9.84 -8.76
C VAL A 49 1.46 9.75 -7.84
N ALA A 50 2.20 10.86 -7.72
CA ALA A 50 3.32 10.91 -6.78
C ALA A 50 2.82 10.88 -5.34
N CYS A 51 3.42 10.01 -4.50
CA CYS A 51 3.08 9.92 -3.08
C CYS A 51 4.18 9.24 -2.29
N ASP A 52 4.59 9.87 -1.19
CA ASP A 52 5.34 9.21 -0.13
C ASP A 52 4.36 8.74 0.96
N VAL A 53 4.29 7.45 1.21
CA VAL A 53 3.40 6.87 2.23
C VAL A 53 3.81 7.21 3.67
N THR A 54 5.02 7.76 3.86
CA THR A 54 5.49 8.25 5.17
C THR A 54 4.95 9.63 5.51
N ASP A 55 4.38 10.33 4.53
CA ASP A 55 3.77 11.66 4.68
C ASP A 55 2.24 11.56 4.58
N SER A 56 1.56 11.98 5.65
CA SER A 56 0.09 11.93 5.72
C SER A 56 -0.58 12.94 4.78
N GLU A 57 0.03 14.11 4.56
CA GLU A 57 -0.50 15.13 3.65
C GLU A 57 -0.35 14.68 2.18
N ALA A 58 0.79 14.08 1.84
CA ALA A 58 1.01 13.48 0.53
C ALA A 58 0.02 12.34 0.25
N VAL A 59 -0.30 11.52 1.26
CA VAL A 59 -1.32 10.47 1.14
C VAL A 59 -2.70 11.08 0.89
N ASP A 60 -3.13 12.07 1.66
CA ASP A 60 -4.43 12.71 1.48
C ASP A 60 -4.54 13.39 0.10
N ALA A 61 -3.49 14.09 -0.35
CA ALA A 61 -3.44 14.71 -1.67
C ALA A 61 -3.53 13.69 -2.81
N ALA A 62 -2.77 12.59 -2.72
CA ALA A 62 -2.80 11.53 -3.72
C ALA A 62 -4.18 10.87 -3.84
N PHE A 63 -4.82 10.57 -2.71
CA PHE A 63 -6.19 10.03 -2.74
C PHE A 63 -7.18 11.01 -3.36
N SER A 64 -7.07 12.31 -3.04
CA SER A 64 -7.95 13.33 -3.62
C SER A 64 -7.82 13.41 -5.13
N ALA A 65 -6.58 13.42 -5.66
CA ALA A 65 -6.33 13.44 -7.10
C ALA A 65 -6.87 12.17 -7.80
N ILE A 66 -6.69 10.99 -7.19
CA ILE A 66 -7.20 9.72 -7.71
C ILE A 66 -8.74 9.71 -7.69
N GLU A 67 -9.35 10.17 -6.61
CA GLU A 67 -10.80 10.20 -6.46
C GLU A 67 -11.48 11.20 -7.41
N GLU A 68 -10.80 12.29 -7.74
CA GLU A 68 -11.27 13.26 -8.76
C GLU A 68 -11.26 12.66 -10.17
N GLU A 69 -10.23 11.92 -10.52
CA GLU A 69 -10.07 11.36 -11.88
C GLU A 69 -10.83 10.04 -12.08
N LEU A 70 -10.77 9.14 -11.09
CA LEU A 70 -11.29 7.78 -11.21
C LEU A 70 -12.54 7.52 -10.35
N GLY A 71 -12.84 8.40 -9.40
CA GLY A 71 -13.86 8.16 -8.39
C GLY A 71 -13.33 7.49 -7.13
N PRO A 72 -14.19 7.22 -6.14
CA PRO A 72 -13.78 6.75 -4.82
C PRO A 72 -13.02 5.41 -4.89
N VAL A 73 -11.93 5.33 -4.12
CA VAL A 73 -11.11 4.10 -4.04
C VAL A 73 -11.91 3.01 -3.33
N GLU A 74 -12.16 1.93 -4.05
CA GLU A 74 -12.92 0.77 -3.60
C GLU A 74 -12.02 -0.40 -3.19
N VAL A 75 -10.85 -0.54 -3.83
CA VAL A 75 -9.85 -1.56 -3.51
C VAL A 75 -8.51 -0.88 -3.28
N LEU A 76 -7.89 -1.15 -2.14
CA LEU A 76 -6.54 -0.70 -1.81
C LEU A 76 -5.59 -1.90 -1.76
N VAL A 77 -4.48 -1.84 -2.49
CA VAL A 77 -3.33 -2.74 -2.35
C VAL A 77 -2.20 -1.94 -1.70
N ALA A 78 -2.01 -2.09 -0.39
CA ALA A 78 -0.92 -1.49 0.36
C ALA A 78 0.35 -2.34 0.18
N ASN A 79 1.10 -2.02 -0.88
CA ASN A 79 2.29 -2.74 -1.31
C ASN A 79 3.58 -1.93 -1.10
N ALA A 80 3.52 -0.61 -1.06
CA ALA A 80 4.71 0.23 -0.86
C ALA A 80 5.52 -0.23 0.36
N GLY A 81 6.83 -0.29 0.19
CA GLY A 81 7.73 -0.69 1.25
C GLY A 81 9.19 -0.61 0.84
N ILE A 82 10.05 -0.62 1.84
CA ILE A 82 11.51 -0.57 1.71
C ILE A 82 12.16 -1.67 2.54
N THR A 83 13.41 -1.96 2.25
CA THR A 83 14.30 -2.78 3.08
C THR A 83 15.53 -1.97 3.45
N ARG A 84 16.07 -2.20 4.65
CA ARG A 84 17.37 -1.74 5.12
C ARG A 84 17.97 -2.89 5.91
N ASP A 85 18.56 -3.82 5.16
CA ASP A 85 19.06 -5.07 5.73
C ASP A 85 20.37 -4.83 6.47
N GLY A 86 20.50 -5.43 7.65
CA GLY A 86 21.68 -5.35 8.50
C GLY A 86 21.53 -6.24 9.74
N LEU A 87 22.65 -6.78 10.22
CA LEU A 87 22.64 -7.55 11.49
C LEU A 87 22.23 -6.63 12.63
N VAL A 88 21.44 -7.14 13.60
CA VAL A 88 20.89 -6.37 14.73
C VAL A 88 21.95 -5.53 15.45
N LEU A 89 23.15 -6.09 15.66
CA LEU A 89 24.25 -5.37 16.32
C LEU A 89 24.79 -4.16 15.53
N ARG A 90 24.46 -4.05 14.25
CA ARG A 90 24.90 -2.96 13.35
C ARG A 90 23.75 -2.14 12.78
N MET A 91 22.51 -2.55 13.05
CA MET A 91 21.33 -1.85 12.60
C MET A 91 21.13 -0.61 13.47
N SER A 92 21.05 0.56 12.85
CA SER A 92 20.73 1.80 13.57
C SER A 92 19.26 1.87 13.92
N ASP A 93 18.91 2.64 14.97
CA ASP A 93 17.52 2.95 15.32
C ASP A 93 16.80 3.63 14.15
N GLN A 94 17.52 4.43 13.35
CA GLN A 94 16.98 5.08 12.16
C GLN A 94 16.64 4.07 11.06
N ASP A 95 17.51 3.08 10.78
CA ASP A 95 17.21 2.03 9.78
C ASP A 95 16.01 1.20 10.22
N PHE A 96 15.87 0.94 11.52
CA PHE A 96 14.71 0.24 12.05
C PHE A 96 13.43 1.08 11.89
N SER A 97 13.45 2.32 12.34
CA SER A 97 12.29 3.22 12.30
C SER A 97 11.86 3.57 10.88
N ASP A 98 12.79 3.81 9.96
CA ASP A 98 12.47 4.09 8.55
C ASP A 98 11.68 2.95 7.90
N VAL A 99 12.13 1.70 8.14
CA VAL A 99 11.45 0.51 7.58
C VAL A 99 10.08 0.32 8.21
N VAL A 100 9.95 0.49 9.52
CA VAL A 100 8.65 0.39 10.20
C VAL A 100 7.71 1.50 9.74
N ASP A 101 8.19 2.74 9.60
CA ASP A 101 7.37 3.86 9.17
C ASP A 101 6.88 3.67 7.73
N ALA A 102 7.75 3.31 6.80
CA ALA A 102 7.34 3.08 5.41
C ALA A 102 6.40 1.87 5.26
N ASN A 103 6.76 0.72 5.84
CA ASN A 103 6.10 -0.55 5.55
C ASN A 103 4.82 -0.76 6.38
N LEU A 104 4.80 -0.33 7.63
CA LEU A 104 3.69 -0.55 8.56
C LEU A 104 2.87 0.72 8.79
N THR A 105 3.50 1.80 9.20
CA THR A 105 2.78 3.06 9.46
C THR A 105 2.25 3.65 8.15
N GLY A 106 3.01 3.55 7.05
CA GLY A 106 2.54 3.94 5.72
C GLY A 106 1.31 3.15 5.27
N ALA A 107 1.34 1.81 5.46
CA ALA A 107 0.17 0.98 5.18
C ALA A 107 -1.04 1.35 6.05
N PHE A 108 -0.83 1.72 7.32
CA PHE A 108 -1.88 2.25 8.19
C PHE A 108 -2.43 3.58 7.66
N ARG A 109 -1.57 4.54 7.26
CA ARG A 109 -2.01 5.85 6.72
C ARG A 109 -2.91 5.67 5.50
N VAL A 110 -2.47 4.89 4.51
CA VAL A 110 -3.27 4.66 3.29
C VAL A 110 -4.55 3.88 3.57
N SER A 111 -4.52 2.90 4.47
CA SER A 111 -5.72 2.16 4.89
C SER A 111 -6.73 3.07 5.57
N ARG A 112 -6.29 3.91 6.53
CA ARG A 112 -7.12 4.88 7.22
C ARG A 112 -7.79 5.86 6.23
N ARG A 113 -7.06 6.30 5.20
CA ARG A 113 -7.62 7.21 4.19
C ARG A 113 -8.63 6.48 3.29
N ALA A 114 -8.33 5.25 2.86
CA ALA A 114 -9.23 4.44 2.02
C ALA A 114 -10.55 4.13 2.72
N VAL A 115 -10.50 3.74 4.00
CA VAL A 115 -11.70 3.39 4.79
C VAL A 115 -12.74 4.51 4.81
N LYS A 116 -12.34 5.80 4.80
CA LYS A 116 -13.28 6.93 4.76
C LYS A 116 -14.24 6.85 3.56
N GLY A 117 -13.72 6.55 2.38
CA GLY A 117 -14.52 6.36 1.16
C GLY A 117 -15.31 5.05 1.17
N MET A 118 -14.66 3.95 1.55
CA MET A 118 -15.26 2.61 1.63
C MET A 118 -16.46 2.56 2.59
N MET A 119 -16.38 3.24 3.73
CA MET A 119 -17.51 3.35 4.66
C MET A 119 -18.72 4.05 4.04
N LYS A 120 -18.52 5.12 3.28
CA LYS A 120 -19.61 5.83 2.57
C LYS A 120 -20.23 4.95 1.50
N GLY A 121 -19.41 4.23 0.74
CA GLY A 121 -19.85 3.28 -0.29
C GLY A 121 -20.41 1.96 0.28
N ARG A 122 -20.29 1.71 1.59
CA ARG A 122 -20.65 0.45 2.27
C ARG A 122 -20.03 -0.79 1.63
N TRP A 123 -18.87 -0.61 1.02
CA TRP A 123 -18.09 -1.67 0.38
C TRP A 123 -16.62 -1.27 0.25
N GLY A 124 -15.73 -2.21 0.43
CA GLY A 124 -14.30 -2.01 0.17
C GLY A 124 -13.46 -3.27 0.39
N ARG A 125 -12.26 -3.26 -0.16
CA ARG A 125 -11.26 -4.33 0.07
C ARG A 125 -9.90 -3.71 0.30
N ILE A 126 -9.22 -4.15 1.35
CA ILE A 126 -7.86 -3.75 1.67
C ILE A 126 -6.97 -4.98 1.64
N ILE A 127 -5.97 -4.97 0.77
CA ILE A 127 -4.96 -6.01 0.62
C ILE A 127 -3.65 -5.47 1.18
N LEU A 128 -3.14 -6.07 2.26
CA LEU A 128 -1.87 -5.72 2.87
C LEU A 128 -0.81 -6.72 2.41
N VAL A 129 0.19 -6.26 1.65
CA VAL A 129 1.25 -7.12 1.12
C VAL A 129 2.30 -7.38 2.21
N SER A 130 2.14 -8.50 2.91
CA SER A 130 3.07 -8.98 3.94
C SER A 130 4.24 -9.77 3.31
N SER A 131 4.95 -10.55 4.10
CA SER A 131 6.10 -11.36 3.67
C SER A 131 6.20 -12.61 4.53
N ILE A 132 6.80 -13.65 3.97
CA ILE A 132 7.19 -14.84 4.75
C ILE A 132 8.16 -14.47 5.87
N ALA A 133 9.05 -13.48 5.66
CA ALA A 133 9.95 -12.97 6.69
C ALA A 133 9.20 -12.45 7.94
N GLY A 134 7.97 -11.92 7.78
CA GLY A 134 7.13 -11.52 8.90
C GLY A 134 6.54 -12.68 9.70
N ARG A 135 6.60 -13.91 9.18
CA ARG A 135 6.11 -15.11 9.86
C ARG A 135 7.21 -15.94 10.54
N ILE A 136 8.35 -16.07 9.85
CA ILE A 136 9.43 -16.96 10.32
C ILE A 136 10.70 -16.22 10.73
N GLY A 137 10.76 -14.90 10.48
CA GLY A 137 12.00 -14.12 10.63
C GLY A 137 12.96 -14.35 9.47
N GLN A 138 13.96 -13.47 9.38
CA GLN A 138 15.06 -13.59 8.43
C GLN A 138 16.29 -12.90 9.01
N THR A 139 17.45 -13.56 8.96
CA THR A 139 18.71 -12.97 9.41
C THR A 139 19.00 -11.66 8.68
N GLY A 140 19.33 -10.61 9.41
CA GLY A 140 19.60 -9.28 8.85
C GLY A 140 18.35 -8.47 8.50
N GLN A 141 17.14 -8.96 8.80
CA GLN A 141 15.88 -8.28 8.46
C GLN A 141 14.98 -8.06 9.67
N ALA A 142 15.54 -7.77 10.84
CA ALA A 142 14.73 -7.58 12.04
C ALA A 142 13.67 -6.48 11.89
N ASN A 143 14.03 -5.32 11.30
CA ASN A 143 13.14 -4.22 10.99
C ASN A 143 12.05 -4.62 9.96
N TYR A 144 12.46 -5.24 8.85
CA TYR A 144 11.56 -5.67 7.79
C TYR A 144 10.59 -6.76 8.30
N ALA A 145 11.10 -7.78 8.96
CA ALA A 145 10.29 -8.86 9.53
C ALA A 145 9.26 -8.31 10.54
N ALA A 146 9.69 -7.42 11.45
CA ALA A 146 8.79 -6.78 12.41
C ALA A 146 7.69 -5.97 11.70
N SER A 147 8.05 -5.16 10.68
CA SER A 147 7.08 -4.37 9.91
C SER A 147 6.05 -5.25 9.19
N LYS A 148 6.49 -6.33 8.56
CA LYS A 148 5.63 -7.26 7.81
C LYS A 148 4.76 -8.16 8.72
N ALA A 149 5.25 -8.50 9.91
CA ALA A 149 4.44 -9.16 10.94
C ALA A 149 3.35 -8.22 11.47
N GLY A 150 3.67 -6.94 11.70
CA GLY A 150 2.72 -5.92 12.15
C GLY A 150 1.53 -5.74 11.21
N LEU A 151 1.72 -5.90 9.90
CA LEU A 151 0.63 -5.83 8.91
C LEU A 151 -0.46 -6.89 9.15
N VAL A 152 -0.11 -8.06 9.68
CA VAL A 152 -1.09 -9.10 10.00
C VAL A 152 -1.98 -8.66 11.16
N GLY A 153 -1.41 -8.05 12.19
CA GLY A 153 -2.15 -7.47 13.32
C GLY A 153 -3.05 -6.33 12.86
N LEU A 154 -2.51 -5.40 12.06
CA LEU A 154 -3.26 -4.30 11.46
C LEU A 154 -4.46 -4.81 10.66
N GLY A 155 -4.24 -5.76 9.75
CA GLY A 155 -5.30 -6.30 8.91
C GLY A 155 -6.41 -6.99 9.71
N ARG A 156 -6.06 -7.75 10.75
CA ARG A 156 -7.03 -8.39 11.65
C ARG A 156 -7.87 -7.37 12.42
N SER A 157 -7.26 -6.26 12.87
CA SER A 157 -7.96 -5.20 13.58
C SER A 157 -8.93 -4.47 12.65
N LEU A 158 -8.48 -4.05 11.46
CA LEU A 158 -9.33 -3.41 10.46
C LEU A 158 -10.50 -4.32 10.05
N ALA A 159 -10.25 -5.61 9.85
CA ALA A 159 -11.31 -6.56 9.48
C ALA A 159 -12.39 -6.67 10.56
N LYS A 160 -12.03 -6.68 11.84
CA LYS A 160 -13.00 -6.70 12.95
C LYS A 160 -13.77 -5.38 13.08
N GLU A 161 -13.06 -4.25 12.95
CA GLU A 161 -13.65 -2.91 13.11
C GLU A 161 -14.68 -2.60 12.01
N PHE A 162 -14.42 -3.03 10.79
CA PHE A 162 -15.26 -2.72 9.62
C PHE A 162 -16.08 -3.90 9.09
N ALA A 163 -16.13 -5.05 9.77
CA ALA A 163 -16.84 -6.25 9.34
C ALA A 163 -18.32 -6.00 9.00
N SER A 164 -18.99 -5.07 9.72
CA SER A 164 -20.41 -4.73 9.49
C SER A 164 -20.64 -3.86 8.25
N ARG A 165 -19.59 -3.41 7.58
CA ARG A 165 -19.66 -2.50 6.43
C ARG A 165 -19.33 -3.18 5.09
N ASN A 166 -19.09 -4.51 5.13
CA ASN A 166 -18.70 -5.34 3.98
C ASN A 166 -17.29 -4.98 3.48
#